data_310926dfe46b7bd2a396560288ce0da8
#
_entry.id   310926dfe46b7bd2a396560288ce0da8
#
_cell.length_a   1.000
_cell.length_b   1.000
_cell.length_c   1.000
_cell.angle_alpha   90.00
_cell.angle_beta   90.00
_cell.angle_gamma   90.00
#
_symmetry.space_group_name_H-M   'P 1'
#
loop_
_entity.id
_entity.type
_entity.pdbx_description
1 polymer ?
#
loop_
_entity_poly.entity_id
_entity_poly.type
_entity_poly.pdbx_seq_one_letter_code
_entity_poly.pdbx_strand_id
1 'polypeptide(L)'
;MEKIEVIKSIGQRSGGDIYLGVVGAVRTGKSTFIRKFMENLIIPNIQDEYERKRCLDELPQAAAGKTIMTTEPKFVPATATKIQIEDFSANIRMIDCVGYVIPAAKGYEDDNGPRLVMTPWYQEPIPFVEAAEIGTEKVIKDHSTIGIVVTTDGSIGEIPRSEYLEAEKTVIEELTSIGKPYIVLLNSTHPMLPDTERLAAKMKEEYKVPVLPINIESMQEKDMYGILKEALYEFPIEQIKVNMPEWIAVLNPDNYIKAEYITKIKEAITEVNKLKDIDK
;
A
#
# COMPACT_ATOMS: atom_id res chain seq x y z
N MET A 1 -2.71 19.31 -5.28
CA MET A 1 -1.31 18.97 -4.98
C MET A 1 -0.66 18.52 -6.28
N GLU A 2 0.46 19.08 -6.66
CA GLU A 2 1.18 18.68 -7.87
C GLU A 2 1.83 17.29 -7.69
N LYS A 3 2.09 16.59 -8.80
CA LYS A 3 2.62 15.21 -8.78
C LYS A 3 3.89 15.07 -7.92
N ILE A 4 4.80 16.02 -8.05
CA ILE A 4 6.06 16.03 -7.32
C ILE A 4 5.88 16.26 -5.83
N GLU A 5 4.92 17.10 -5.43
CA GLU A 5 4.64 17.36 -4.02
C GLU A 5 4.18 16.13 -3.27
N VAL A 6 3.44 15.23 -3.94
CA VAL A 6 3.00 13.96 -3.37
C VAL A 6 4.19 13.08 -2.99
N ILE A 7 5.09 12.81 -3.94
CA ILE A 7 6.26 11.96 -3.70
C ILE A 7 7.21 12.60 -2.69
N LYS A 8 7.42 13.92 -2.78
CA LYS A 8 8.23 14.68 -1.83
C LYS A 8 7.68 14.57 -0.41
N SER A 9 6.37 14.70 -0.24
CA SER A 9 5.72 14.60 1.06
C SER A 9 5.83 13.19 1.65
N ILE A 10 5.67 12.14 0.83
CA ILE A 10 5.87 10.76 1.26
C ILE A 10 7.33 10.54 1.67
N GLY A 11 8.29 10.95 0.84
CA GLY A 11 9.72 10.80 1.12
C GLY A 11 10.14 11.51 2.41
N GLN A 12 9.66 12.73 2.65
CA GLN A 12 9.95 13.46 3.89
C GLN A 12 9.43 12.75 5.14
N ARG A 13 8.23 12.12 5.05
CA ARG A 13 7.60 11.38 6.16
C ARG A 13 8.26 10.03 6.42
N SER A 14 8.84 9.43 5.40
CA SER A 14 9.53 8.14 5.48
C SER A 14 11.07 8.26 5.66
N GLY A 15 11.57 9.47 5.93
CA GLY A 15 13.01 9.68 6.12
C GLY A 15 13.84 9.60 4.83
N GLY A 16 13.21 9.76 3.67
CA GLY A 16 13.86 9.70 2.35
C GLY A 16 13.68 8.36 1.62
N ASP A 17 13.22 7.33 2.34
CA ASP A 17 13.02 5.99 1.79
C ASP A 17 11.54 5.65 1.69
N ILE A 18 11.07 5.29 0.49
CA ILE A 18 9.68 4.93 0.23
C ILE A 18 9.60 3.42 -0.05
N TYR A 19 9.12 2.66 0.91
CA TYR A 19 8.94 1.22 0.79
C TYR A 19 7.45 0.88 0.67
N LEU A 20 7.04 0.45 -0.53
CA LEU A 20 5.66 0.07 -0.84
C LEU A 20 5.48 -1.43 -0.65
N GLY A 21 4.82 -1.84 0.42
CA GLY A 21 4.46 -3.24 0.66
C GLY A 21 3.18 -3.59 -0.10
N VAL A 22 3.28 -4.45 -1.12
CA VAL A 22 2.14 -4.87 -1.93
C VAL A 22 1.61 -6.20 -1.39
N VAL A 23 0.45 -6.17 -0.79
CA VAL A 23 -0.14 -7.29 -0.05
C VAL A 23 -1.54 -7.63 -0.56
N GLY A 24 -2.09 -8.75 -0.12
CA GLY A 24 -3.42 -9.21 -0.52
C GLY A 24 -3.43 -10.70 -0.83
N ALA A 25 -4.57 -11.24 -1.22
CA ALA A 25 -4.70 -12.65 -1.59
C ALA A 25 -3.87 -13.01 -2.83
N VAL A 26 -3.56 -14.27 -2.99
CA VAL A 26 -2.93 -14.77 -4.23
C VAL A 26 -3.81 -14.48 -5.44
N ARG A 27 -3.23 -14.28 -6.63
CA ARG A 27 -3.96 -14.07 -7.88
C ARG A 27 -4.76 -12.75 -8.00
N THR A 28 -4.56 -11.78 -7.15
CA THR A 28 -5.22 -10.47 -7.23
C THR A 28 -4.54 -9.48 -8.17
N GLY A 29 -3.34 -9.80 -8.68
CA GLY A 29 -2.58 -8.92 -9.58
C GLY A 29 -1.45 -8.15 -8.92
N LYS A 30 -0.99 -8.54 -7.71
CA LYS A 30 0.11 -7.88 -6.98
C LYS A 30 1.39 -7.71 -7.82
N SER A 31 1.92 -8.82 -8.34
CA SER A 31 3.16 -8.78 -9.15
C SER A 31 2.98 -8.00 -10.45
N THR A 32 1.78 -8.02 -11.05
CA THR A 32 1.45 -7.18 -12.21
C THR A 32 1.46 -5.71 -11.83
N PHE A 33 0.89 -5.34 -10.68
CA PHE A 33 0.92 -3.98 -10.15
C PHE A 33 2.36 -3.50 -9.94
N ILE A 34 3.20 -4.30 -9.28
CA ILE A 34 4.61 -3.99 -9.06
C ILE A 34 5.33 -3.75 -10.37
N ARG A 35 5.18 -4.66 -11.33
CA ARG A 35 5.79 -4.52 -12.67
C ARG A 35 5.37 -3.22 -13.34
N LYS A 36 4.07 -2.96 -13.45
CA LYS A 36 3.55 -1.74 -14.08
C LYS A 36 4.01 -0.46 -13.38
N PHE A 37 4.03 -0.49 -12.04
CA PHE A 37 4.49 0.65 -11.26
C PHE A 37 5.99 0.93 -11.49
N MET A 38 6.81 -0.12 -11.52
CA MET A 38 8.23 -0.02 -11.84
C MET A 38 8.46 0.50 -13.27
N GLU A 39 7.81 -0.10 -14.27
CA GLU A 39 7.97 0.24 -15.68
C GLU A 39 7.56 1.68 -16.00
N ASN A 40 6.46 2.16 -15.42
CA ASN A 40 5.87 3.43 -15.82
C ASN A 40 6.26 4.62 -14.91
N LEU A 41 6.68 4.37 -13.66
CA LEU A 41 7.02 5.44 -12.73
C LEU A 41 8.48 5.37 -12.25
N ILE A 42 8.97 4.21 -11.83
CA ILE A 42 10.29 4.13 -11.19
C ILE A 42 11.42 4.16 -12.22
N ILE A 43 11.42 3.21 -13.15
CA ILE A 43 12.48 3.01 -14.14
C ILE A 43 12.73 4.25 -15.01
N PRO A 44 11.70 4.98 -15.48
CA PRO A 44 11.92 6.20 -16.25
C PRO A 44 12.63 7.33 -15.49
N ASN A 45 12.53 7.33 -14.15
CA ASN A 45 13.11 8.34 -13.28
C ASN A 45 14.47 7.93 -12.66
N ILE A 46 15.04 6.79 -13.08
CA ILE A 46 16.41 6.37 -12.72
C ILE A 46 17.39 7.05 -13.67
N GLN A 47 18.34 7.80 -13.11
CA GLN A 47 19.35 8.53 -13.91
C GLN A 47 20.47 7.60 -14.40
N ASP A 48 20.90 6.66 -13.57
CA ASP A 48 21.96 5.72 -13.89
C ASP A 48 21.48 4.60 -14.83
N GLU A 49 22.15 4.44 -15.97
CA GLU A 49 21.76 3.46 -17.01
C GLU A 49 21.96 2.01 -16.54
N TYR A 50 23.00 1.74 -15.75
CA TYR A 50 23.27 0.42 -15.21
C TYR A 50 22.21 0.01 -14.19
N GLU A 51 21.88 0.91 -13.27
CA GLU A 51 20.79 0.73 -12.31
C GLU A 51 19.45 0.49 -13.02
N ARG A 52 19.18 1.23 -14.11
CA ARG A 52 17.96 1.07 -14.90
C ARG A 52 17.86 -0.33 -15.51
N LYS A 53 18.94 -0.83 -16.11
CA LYS A 53 18.98 -2.19 -16.67
C LYS A 53 18.80 -3.24 -15.59
N ARG A 54 19.49 -3.09 -14.45
CA ARG A 54 19.34 -3.99 -13.30
C ARG A 54 17.87 -4.06 -12.83
N CYS A 55 17.22 -2.92 -12.68
CA CYS A 55 15.82 -2.87 -12.27
C CYS A 55 14.89 -3.58 -13.26
N LEU A 56 15.15 -3.48 -14.56
CA LEU A 56 14.39 -4.20 -15.59
C LEU A 56 14.53 -5.73 -15.45
N ASP A 57 15.74 -6.21 -15.19
CA ASP A 57 16.02 -7.64 -15.03
C ASP A 57 15.40 -8.22 -13.74
N GLU A 58 15.21 -7.36 -12.72
CA GLU A 58 14.65 -7.76 -11.43
C GLU A 58 13.11 -7.73 -11.38
N LEU A 59 12.44 -7.25 -12.45
CA LEU A 59 10.98 -7.16 -12.49
C LEU A 59 10.30 -8.53 -12.29
N PRO A 60 9.18 -8.56 -11.53
CA PRO A 60 8.42 -9.78 -11.37
C PRO A 60 7.87 -10.26 -12.72
N GLN A 61 8.06 -11.55 -13.01
CA GLN A 61 7.42 -12.16 -14.16
C GLN A 61 5.96 -12.45 -13.83
N ALA A 62 5.05 -12.04 -14.71
CA ALA A 62 3.65 -12.40 -14.59
C ALA A 62 3.50 -13.92 -14.80
N ALA A 63 3.27 -14.66 -13.73
CA ALA A 63 3.02 -16.09 -13.83
C ALA A 63 1.62 -16.34 -14.43
N ALA A 64 1.56 -16.86 -15.65
CA ALA A 64 0.35 -17.40 -16.20
C ALA A 64 0.06 -18.76 -15.53
N GLY A 65 -1.21 -19.00 -15.12
CA GLY A 65 -1.62 -20.27 -14.53
C GLY A 65 -2.07 -20.19 -13.07
N LYS A 66 -2.54 -21.32 -12.52
CA LYS A 66 -3.15 -21.39 -11.16
C LYS A 66 -2.15 -21.74 -10.05
N THR A 67 -0.91 -22.12 -10.40
CA THR A 67 0.09 -22.62 -9.43
C THR A 67 0.89 -21.49 -8.81
N ILE A 68 1.02 -21.50 -7.48
CA ILE A 68 1.85 -20.57 -6.72
C ILE A 68 3.29 -21.10 -6.68
N MET A 69 4.26 -20.28 -7.08
CA MET A 69 5.65 -20.72 -7.27
C MET A 69 6.63 -20.13 -6.24
N THR A 70 6.35 -18.99 -5.63
CA THR A 70 7.24 -18.30 -4.68
C THR A 70 6.78 -18.48 -3.24
N THR A 71 7.73 -18.53 -2.32
CA THR A 71 7.48 -18.75 -0.88
C THR A 71 7.92 -17.58 -0.01
N GLU A 72 8.77 -16.69 -0.54
CA GLU A 72 9.37 -15.61 0.23
C GLU A 72 9.02 -14.23 -0.36
N PRO A 73 8.94 -13.18 0.50
CA PRO A 73 8.84 -11.80 0.03
C PRO A 73 10.04 -11.45 -0.87
N LYS A 74 9.74 -10.79 -1.97
CA LYS A 74 10.75 -10.33 -2.92
C LYS A 74 10.81 -8.82 -2.94
N PHE A 75 11.99 -8.28 -2.70
CA PHE A 75 12.25 -6.86 -2.85
C PHE A 75 12.52 -6.52 -4.32
N VAL A 76 11.86 -5.48 -4.83
CA VAL A 76 11.95 -5.05 -6.22
C VAL A 76 12.19 -3.53 -6.28
N PRO A 77 13.35 -3.08 -6.68
CA PRO A 77 14.57 -3.86 -6.90
C PRO A 77 15.16 -4.41 -5.60
N ALA A 78 16.09 -5.36 -5.68
CA ALA A 78 16.75 -5.96 -4.52
C ALA A 78 17.43 -4.93 -3.61
N THR A 79 18.01 -3.88 -4.19
CA THR A 79 18.52 -2.69 -3.49
C THR A 79 17.66 -1.50 -3.83
N ALA A 80 17.28 -0.69 -2.85
CA ALA A 80 16.50 0.52 -3.07
C ALA A 80 17.16 1.42 -4.12
N THR A 81 16.37 1.90 -5.08
CA THR A 81 16.86 2.67 -6.20
C THR A 81 16.49 4.13 -6.02
N LYS A 82 17.50 4.99 -6.23
CA LYS A 82 17.31 6.43 -6.19
C LYS A 82 16.63 6.90 -7.47
N ILE A 83 15.45 7.50 -7.30
CA ILE A 83 14.78 8.21 -8.38
C ILE A 83 14.97 9.71 -8.23
N GLN A 84 14.99 10.41 -9.36
CA GLN A 84 15.07 11.86 -9.41
C GLN A 84 13.85 12.37 -10.16
N ILE A 85 13.03 13.18 -9.49
CA ILE A 85 11.88 13.84 -10.09
C ILE A 85 12.02 15.33 -9.82
N GLU A 86 12.36 16.09 -10.84
CA GLU A 86 12.73 17.51 -10.75
C GLU A 86 13.81 17.73 -9.67
N ASP A 87 13.54 18.54 -8.65
CA ASP A 87 14.46 18.87 -7.55
C ASP A 87 14.43 17.90 -6.38
N PHE A 88 13.56 16.88 -6.44
CA PHE A 88 13.42 15.92 -5.36
C PHE A 88 13.98 14.55 -5.74
N SER A 89 14.71 13.96 -4.80
CA SER A 89 15.18 12.58 -4.91
C SER A 89 14.71 11.75 -3.73
N ALA A 90 14.34 10.51 -3.99
CA ALA A 90 13.99 9.52 -2.98
C ALA A 90 14.52 8.15 -3.37
N ASN A 91 14.80 7.33 -2.37
CA ASN A 91 15.02 5.91 -2.59
C ASN A 91 13.66 5.22 -2.59
N ILE A 92 13.37 4.45 -3.63
CA ILE A 92 12.11 3.73 -3.72
C ILE A 92 12.35 2.23 -3.86
N ARG A 93 11.48 1.44 -3.25
CA ARG A 93 11.53 0.00 -3.27
C ARG A 93 10.13 -0.56 -3.11
N MET A 94 9.80 -1.52 -3.92
CA MET A 94 8.56 -2.28 -3.77
C MET A 94 8.84 -3.63 -3.14
N ILE A 95 7.87 -4.18 -2.45
CA ILE A 95 8.00 -5.47 -1.79
C ILE A 95 6.83 -6.32 -2.25
N ASP A 96 7.15 -7.38 -3.00
CA ASP A 96 6.19 -8.39 -3.44
C ASP A 96 6.12 -9.50 -2.40
N CYS A 97 4.93 -9.85 -1.97
CA CYS A 97 4.69 -10.99 -1.10
C CYS A 97 3.90 -12.07 -1.83
N VAL A 98 3.94 -13.28 -1.34
CA VAL A 98 3.13 -14.40 -1.85
C VAL A 98 1.65 -14.03 -1.75
N GLY A 99 1.26 -13.51 -0.61
CA GLY A 99 -0.12 -13.19 -0.27
C GLY A 99 -0.85 -14.36 0.38
N TYR A 100 -2.02 -14.05 0.93
CA TYR A 100 -2.85 -15.03 1.59
C TYR A 100 -3.40 -16.05 0.59
N VAL A 101 -3.30 -17.31 0.96
CA VAL A 101 -3.82 -18.42 0.13
C VAL A 101 -5.35 -18.41 0.21
N ILE A 102 -5.99 -18.69 -0.91
CA ILE A 102 -7.45 -18.84 -1.01
C ILE A 102 -7.80 -20.28 -1.40
N PRO A 103 -8.97 -20.80 -1.01
CA PRO A 103 -9.32 -22.20 -1.27
C PRO A 103 -9.28 -22.61 -2.75
N ALA A 104 -9.64 -21.70 -3.63
CA ALA A 104 -9.61 -21.93 -5.08
C ALA A 104 -8.22 -21.89 -5.72
N ALA A 105 -7.15 -21.49 -5.00
CA ALA A 105 -5.78 -21.50 -5.51
C ALA A 105 -5.24 -22.94 -5.57
N LYS A 106 -4.20 -23.13 -6.39
CA LYS A 106 -3.51 -24.43 -6.52
C LYS A 106 -2.03 -24.26 -6.18
N GLY A 107 -1.41 -25.35 -5.72
CA GLY A 107 0.04 -25.40 -5.46
C GLY A 107 0.47 -25.12 -4.02
N TYR A 108 -0.50 -25.08 -3.09
CA TYR A 108 -0.25 -25.08 -1.65
C TYR A 108 -0.37 -26.48 -1.03
N GLU A 109 -0.85 -27.46 -1.81
CA GLU A 109 -0.90 -28.89 -1.48
C GLU A 109 -0.18 -29.69 -2.57
N ASP A 110 0.37 -30.84 -2.21
CA ASP A 110 0.94 -31.85 -3.10
C ASP A 110 0.22 -33.20 -2.87
N ASP A 111 0.65 -34.24 -3.58
CA ASP A 111 0.03 -35.57 -3.52
C ASP A 111 0.10 -36.21 -2.11
N ASN A 112 0.93 -35.69 -1.22
CA ASN A 112 1.15 -36.21 0.13
C ASN A 112 0.51 -35.34 1.23
N GLY A 113 -0.20 -34.25 0.87
CA GLY A 113 -0.84 -33.31 1.79
C GLY A 113 -0.33 -31.87 1.66
N PRO A 114 -0.34 -31.06 2.75
CA PRO A 114 0.14 -29.71 2.71
C PRO A 114 1.58 -29.59 2.24
N ARG A 115 1.83 -28.77 1.23
CA ARG A 115 3.19 -28.51 0.72
C ARG A 115 4.04 -27.87 1.83
N LEU A 116 5.13 -28.51 2.19
CA LEU A 116 6.10 -27.99 3.16
C LEU A 116 7.18 -27.15 2.46
N VAL A 117 7.57 -26.05 3.09
CA VAL A 117 8.57 -25.12 2.56
C VAL A 117 9.55 -24.69 3.65
N MET A 118 10.81 -24.51 3.28
CA MET A 118 11.80 -23.86 4.13
C MET A 118 11.63 -22.36 4.09
N THR A 119 11.79 -21.71 5.22
CA THR A 119 11.77 -20.25 5.34
C THR A 119 12.97 -19.75 6.14
N PRO A 120 13.41 -18.51 5.98
CA PRO A 120 14.52 -17.95 6.77
C PRO A 120 14.20 -17.83 8.27
N TRP A 121 12.95 -17.98 8.65
CA TRP A 121 12.46 -17.72 10.02
C TRP A 121 12.37 -18.98 10.88
N TYR A 122 12.35 -20.17 10.25
CA TYR A 122 12.22 -21.45 10.95
C TYR A 122 13.33 -22.43 10.51
N GLN A 123 13.80 -23.25 11.45
CA GLN A 123 14.81 -24.27 11.17
C GLN A 123 14.22 -25.50 10.50
N GLU A 124 12.92 -25.73 10.67
CA GLU A 124 12.19 -26.87 10.10
C GLU A 124 11.23 -26.39 9.01
N PRO A 125 10.92 -27.24 8.02
CA PRO A 125 9.91 -26.94 7.01
C PRO A 125 8.54 -26.73 7.66
N ILE A 126 7.84 -25.68 7.25
CA ILE A 126 6.48 -25.36 7.69
C ILE A 126 5.50 -25.44 6.50
N PRO A 127 4.18 -25.55 6.76
CA PRO A 127 3.18 -25.52 5.70
C PRO A 127 3.28 -24.24 4.86
N PHE A 128 3.12 -24.37 3.55
CA PHE A 128 3.20 -23.25 2.62
C PHE A 128 2.24 -22.11 2.99
N VAL A 129 1.03 -22.44 3.42
CA VAL A 129 0.01 -21.45 3.83
C VAL A 129 0.55 -20.60 4.97
N GLU A 130 1.07 -21.22 6.01
CA GLU A 130 1.65 -20.56 7.19
C GLU A 130 2.87 -19.68 6.79
N ALA A 131 3.73 -20.21 5.90
CA ALA A 131 4.88 -19.45 5.39
C ALA A 131 4.46 -18.20 4.62
N ALA A 132 3.38 -18.28 3.83
CA ALA A 132 2.83 -17.17 3.08
C ALA A 132 2.21 -16.09 3.98
N GLU A 133 1.51 -16.49 5.04
CA GLU A 133 0.94 -15.58 6.05
C GLU A 133 2.06 -14.84 6.80
N ILE A 134 3.03 -15.56 7.37
CA ILE A 134 4.18 -14.99 8.08
C ILE A 134 4.97 -14.03 7.18
N GLY A 135 5.23 -14.43 5.93
CA GLY A 135 5.93 -13.60 4.96
C GLY A 135 5.17 -12.31 4.67
N THR A 136 3.85 -12.36 4.53
CA THR A 136 3.00 -11.20 4.30
C THR A 136 2.96 -10.29 5.53
N GLU A 137 2.80 -10.84 6.73
CA GLU A 137 2.84 -10.09 7.99
C GLU A 137 4.18 -9.34 8.15
N LYS A 138 5.32 -9.99 7.87
CA LYS A 138 6.64 -9.35 7.94
C LYS A 138 6.80 -8.22 6.93
N VAL A 139 6.30 -8.36 5.70
CA VAL A 139 6.27 -7.26 4.72
C VAL A 139 5.54 -6.06 5.29
N ILE A 140 4.39 -6.29 5.89
CA ILE A 140 3.58 -5.22 6.47
C ILE A 140 4.29 -4.58 7.66
N LYS A 141 4.71 -5.38 8.65
CA LYS A 141 5.25 -4.87 9.92
C LYS A 141 6.64 -4.25 9.78
N ASP A 142 7.55 -4.98 9.16
CA ASP A 142 8.98 -4.70 9.30
C ASP A 142 9.54 -3.91 8.11
N HIS A 143 8.95 -4.04 6.93
CA HIS A 143 9.60 -3.60 5.70
C HIS A 143 8.87 -2.50 4.93
N SER A 144 7.58 -2.28 5.12
CA SER A 144 6.83 -1.26 4.37
C SER A 144 6.65 0.05 5.14
N THR A 145 6.71 1.17 4.42
CA THR A 145 6.27 2.49 4.91
C THR A 145 4.80 2.74 4.57
N ILE A 146 4.34 2.16 3.46
CA ILE A 146 2.96 2.25 2.97
C ILE A 146 2.50 0.86 2.55
N GLY A 147 1.29 0.46 2.93
CA GLY A 147 0.63 -0.75 2.46
C GLY A 147 -0.22 -0.49 1.21
N ILE A 148 -0.07 -1.33 0.19
CA ILE A 148 -0.94 -1.36 -0.97
C ILE A 148 -1.64 -2.72 -0.99
N VAL A 149 -2.90 -2.74 -0.58
CA VAL A 149 -3.72 -3.95 -0.62
C VAL A 149 -4.29 -4.13 -2.02
N VAL A 150 -4.01 -5.24 -2.66
CA VAL A 150 -4.58 -5.55 -3.98
C VAL A 150 -5.61 -6.66 -3.82
N THR A 151 -6.84 -6.35 -4.16
CA THR A 151 -7.97 -7.29 -4.26
C THR A 151 -8.63 -7.22 -5.64
N THR A 152 -9.70 -7.96 -5.88
CA THR A 152 -10.38 -7.99 -7.18
C THR A 152 -11.89 -8.10 -7.02
N ASP A 153 -12.62 -7.65 -8.05
CA ASP A 153 -14.05 -7.89 -8.21
C ASP A 153 -14.36 -9.28 -8.82
N GLY A 154 -13.32 -10.08 -9.11
CA GLY A 154 -13.44 -11.40 -9.75
C GLY A 154 -13.35 -11.36 -11.28
N SER A 155 -13.30 -10.19 -11.91
CA SER A 155 -13.29 -10.06 -13.38
C SER A 155 -11.93 -10.33 -14.04
N ILE A 156 -10.84 -10.35 -13.27
CA ILE A 156 -9.47 -10.45 -13.81
C ILE A 156 -9.01 -11.89 -14.07
N GLY A 157 -9.81 -12.88 -13.70
CA GLY A 157 -9.44 -14.29 -13.83
C GLY A 157 -10.66 -15.21 -13.71
N GLU A 158 -10.39 -16.50 -13.47
CA GLU A 158 -11.43 -17.52 -13.36
C GLU A 158 -11.96 -17.73 -11.93
N ILE A 159 -11.36 -17.08 -10.93
CA ILE A 159 -11.70 -17.25 -9.53
C ILE A 159 -12.73 -16.19 -9.15
N PRO A 160 -13.91 -16.58 -8.65
CA PRO A 160 -14.95 -15.64 -8.30
C PRO A 160 -14.57 -14.80 -7.07
N ARG A 161 -15.14 -13.60 -6.95
CA ARG A 161 -14.86 -12.70 -5.83
C ARG A 161 -15.10 -13.31 -4.45
N SER A 162 -16.08 -14.18 -4.32
CA SER A 162 -16.40 -14.84 -3.04
C SER A 162 -15.21 -15.55 -2.39
N GLU A 163 -14.29 -16.09 -3.19
CA GLU A 163 -13.11 -16.80 -2.71
C GLU A 163 -12.06 -15.88 -2.08
N TYR A 164 -12.12 -14.59 -2.36
CA TYR A 164 -11.15 -13.60 -1.89
C TYR A 164 -11.55 -12.91 -0.58
N LEU A 165 -12.82 -13.00 -0.17
CA LEU A 165 -13.38 -12.17 0.91
C LEU A 165 -12.70 -12.40 2.25
N GLU A 166 -12.44 -13.65 2.62
CA GLU A 166 -11.80 -14.00 3.89
C GLU A 166 -10.37 -13.46 3.95
N ALA A 167 -9.57 -13.77 2.93
CA ALA A 167 -8.19 -13.29 2.82
C ALA A 167 -8.11 -11.75 2.77
N GLU A 168 -9.03 -11.10 2.06
CA GLU A 168 -9.12 -9.63 2.00
C GLU A 168 -9.36 -9.05 3.39
N LYS A 169 -10.31 -9.60 4.13
CA LYS A 169 -10.64 -9.14 5.49
C LYS A 169 -9.45 -9.31 6.43
N THR A 170 -8.80 -10.47 6.42
CA THR A 170 -7.61 -10.74 7.25
C THR A 170 -6.51 -9.72 7.01
N VAL A 171 -6.14 -9.45 5.74
CA VAL A 171 -5.12 -8.45 5.38
C VAL A 171 -5.47 -7.06 5.92
N ILE A 172 -6.73 -6.65 5.76
CA ILE A 172 -7.20 -5.33 6.16
C ILE A 172 -7.20 -5.19 7.70
N GLU A 173 -7.63 -6.21 8.41
CA GLU A 173 -7.60 -6.25 9.88
C GLU A 173 -6.17 -6.16 10.41
N GLU A 174 -5.22 -6.88 9.82
CA GLU A 174 -3.80 -6.82 10.20
C GLU A 174 -3.20 -5.42 9.97
N LEU A 175 -3.38 -4.85 8.77
CA LEU A 175 -2.88 -3.50 8.46
C LEU A 175 -3.48 -2.46 9.41
N THR A 176 -4.76 -2.56 9.70
CA THR A 176 -5.44 -1.66 10.63
C THR A 176 -4.88 -1.79 12.04
N SER A 177 -4.61 -3.03 12.52
CA SER A 177 -4.07 -3.28 13.85
C SER A 177 -2.66 -2.70 14.04
N ILE A 178 -1.87 -2.67 12.96
CA ILE A 178 -0.49 -2.14 12.97
C ILE A 178 -0.48 -0.60 12.91
N GLY A 179 -1.56 0.02 12.42
CA GLY A 179 -1.68 1.48 12.32
C GLY A 179 -0.82 2.11 11.21
N LYS A 180 -0.33 1.32 10.25
CA LYS A 180 0.39 1.87 9.08
C LYS A 180 -0.57 2.45 8.06
N PRO A 181 -0.16 3.49 7.31
CA PRO A 181 -0.96 4.02 6.21
C PRO A 181 -1.08 2.97 5.10
N TYR A 182 -2.30 2.73 4.62
CA TYR A 182 -2.56 1.83 3.50
C TYR A 182 -3.78 2.24 2.70
N ILE A 183 -3.85 1.74 1.49
CA ILE A 183 -5.00 1.87 0.59
C ILE A 183 -5.34 0.52 -0.03
N VAL A 184 -6.55 0.41 -0.55
CA VAL A 184 -7.03 -0.80 -1.24
C VAL A 184 -7.19 -0.51 -2.72
N LEU A 185 -6.60 -1.34 -3.58
CA LEU A 185 -6.82 -1.35 -5.02
C LEU A 185 -7.79 -2.48 -5.37
N LEU A 186 -8.95 -2.13 -5.90
CA LEU A 186 -9.92 -3.09 -6.43
C LEU A 186 -9.60 -3.32 -7.91
N ASN A 187 -8.84 -4.38 -8.19
CA ASN A 187 -8.44 -4.72 -9.56
C ASN A 187 -9.62 -5.29 -10.36
N SER A 188 -9.99 -4.59 -11.40
CA SER A 188 -11.12 -4.92 -12.27
C SER A 188 -10.76 -4.71 -13.73
N THR A 189 -11.26 -5.56 -14.62
CA THR A 189 -11.17 -5.34 -16.07
C THR A 189 -12.00 -4.14 -16.52
N HIS A 190 -13.02 -3.77 -15.74
CA HIS A 190 -13.95 -2.68 -16.04
C HIS A 190 -14.19 -1.78 -14.82
N PRO A 191 -13.18 -1.02 -14.36
CA PRO A 191 -13.25 -0.27 -13.11
C PRO A 191 -14.32 0.83 -13.07
N MET A 192 -14.76 1.30 -14.23
CA MET A 192 -15.77 2.37 -14.38
C MET A 192 -17.22 1.84 -14.47
N LEU A 193 -17.43 0.53 -14.37
CA LEU A 193 -18.81 0.00 -14.36
C LEU A 193 -19.50 0.36 -13.04
N PRO A 194 -20.81 0.70 -13.08
CA PRO A 194 -21.57 1.06 -11.87
C PRO A 194 -21.53 0.00 -10.77
N ASP A 195 -21.43 -1.28 -11.12
CA ASP A 195 -21.33 -2.37 -10.15
C ASP A 195 -19.99 -2.38 -9.45
N THR A 196 -18.90 -2.15 -10.16
CA THR A 196 -17.54 -2.05 -9.60
C THR A 196 -17.41 -0.80 -8.71
N GLU A 197 -17.96 0.34 -9.15
CA GLU A 197 -17.97 1.57 -8.35
C GLU A 197 -18.81 1.40 -7.06
N ARG A 198 -19.97 0.75 -7.14
CA ARG A 198 -20.79 0.45 -5.94
C ARG A 198 -20.07 -0.50 -4.99
N LEU A 199 -19.37 -1.50 -5.51
CA LEU A 199 -18.55 -2.40 -4.69
C LEU A 199 -17.44 -1.63 -3.99
N ALA A 200 -16.69 -0.79 -4.71
CA ALA A 200 -15.63 0.03 -4.14
C ALA A 200 -16.16 0.99 -3.05
N ALA A 201 -17.32 1.62 -3.29
CA ALA A 201 -17.97 2.49 -2.30
C ALA A 201 -18.37 1.73 -1.03
N LYS A 202 -18.95 0.54 -1.17
CA LYS A 202 -19.30 -0.34 -0.05
C LYS A 202 -18.07 -0.74 0.76
N MET A 203 -16.99 -1.16 0.09
CA MET A 203 -15.73 -1.53 0.75
C MET A 203 -15.11 -0.32 1.47
N LYS A 204 -15.14 0.87 0.87
CA LYS A 204 -14.66 2.10 1.49
C LYS A 204 -15.43 2.44 2.76
N GLU A 205 -16.75 2.25 2.77
CA GLU A 205 -17.59 2.45 3.94
C GLU A 205 -17.31 1.42 5.04
N GLU A 206 -17.12 0.15 4.67
CA GLU A 206 -16.85 -0.95 5.59
C GLU A 206 -15.47 -0.84 6.23
N TYR A 207 -14.42 -0.64 5.42
CA TYR A 207 -13.02 -0.66 5.87
C TYR A 207 -12.50 0.70 6.33
N LYS A 208 -13.23 1.79 6.09
CA LYS A 208 -12.84 3.18 6.44
C LYS A 208 -11.51 3.64 5.86
N VAL A 209 -11.13 3.08 4.73
CA VAL A 209 -9.91 3.42 3.98
C VAL A 209 -10.23 3.68 2.51
N PRO A 210 -9.36 4.39 1.76
CA PRO A 210 -9.54 4.57 0.34
C PRO A 210 -9.57 3.23 -0.39
N VAL A 211 -10.57 3.03 -1.25
CA VAL A 211 -10.69 1.90 -2.15
C VAL A 211 -10.77 2.45 -3.57
N LEU A 212 -9.78 2.12 -4.40
CA LEU A 212 -9.63 2.62 -5.75
C LEU A 212 -9.93 1.50 -6.76
N PRO A 213 -11.04 1.56 -7.50
CA PRO A 213 -11.27 0.65 -8.61
C PRO A 213 -10.32 1.00 -9.76
N ILE A 214 -9.55 0.02 -10.24
CA ILE A 214 -8.52 0.22 -11.25
C ILE A 214 -8.32 -1.03 -12.10
N ASN A 215 -7.97 -0.85 -13.37
CA ASN A 215 -7.45 -1.92 -14.20
C ASN A 215 -5.92 -1.85 -14.16
N ILE A 216 -5.31 -2.74 -13.38
CA ILE A 216 -3.86 -2.78 -13.17
C ILE A 216 -3.11 -3.05 -14.49
N GLU A 217 -3.65 -3.86 -15.39
CA GLU A 217 -2.98 -4.20 -16.65
C GLU A 217 -2.85 -2.97 -17.58
N SER A 218 -3.83 -2.06 -17.57
CA SER A 218 -3.84 -0.83 -18.37
C SER A 218 -3.46 0.43 -17.59
N MET A 219 -2.95 0.28 -16.36
CA MET A 219 -2.58 1.38 -15.47
C MET A 219 -1.50 2.26 -16.07
N GLN A 220 -1.69 3.58 -15.99
CA GLN A 220 -0.78 4.60 -16.48
C GLN A 220 -0.14 5.39 -15.34
N GLU A 221 0.87 6.19 -15.66
CA GLU A 221 1.58 7.06 -14.70
C GLU A 221 0.64 7.93 -13.86
N LYS A 222 -0.39 8.53 -14.46
CA LYS A 222 -1.38 9.36 -13.76
C LYS A 222 -2.12 8.60 -12.64
N ASP A 223 -2.40 7.31 -12.89
CA ASP A 223 -3.10 6.46 -11.93
C ASP A 223 -2.19 6.15 -10.73
N MET A 224 -0.90 5.96 -10.98
CA MET A 224 0.12 5.74 -9.93
C MET A 224 0.28 6.94 -9.02
N TYR A 225 0.31 8.16 -9.56
CA TYR A 225 0.29 9.37 -8.74
C TYR A 225 -1.01 9.50 -7.94
N GLY A 226 -2.15 9.12 -8.52
CA GLY A 226 -3.43 9.04 -7.79
C GLY A 226 -3.35 8.09 -6.60
N ILE A 227 -2.80 6.88 -6.82
CA ILE A 227 -2.58 5.88 -5.77
C ILE A 227 -1.68 6.42 -4.66
N LEU A 228 -0.53 7.01 -5.01
CA LEU A 228 0.40 7.59 -4.04
C LEU A 228 -0.22 8.77 -3.28
N LYS A 229 -1.03 9.60 -3.94
CA LYS A 229 -1.74 10.70 -3.31
C LYS A 229 -2.74 10.22 -2.26
N GLU A 230 -3.57 9.24 -2.61
CA GLU A 230 -4.51 8.65 -1.64
C GLU A 230 -3.79 7.99 -0.48
N ALA A 231 -2.67 7.30 -0.75
CA ALA A 231 -1.83 6.71 0.30
C ALA A 231 -1.21 7.79 1.22
N LEU A 232 -0.78 8.92 0.66
CA LEU A 232 -0.27 10.05 1.45
C LEU A 232 -1.33 10.60 2.42
N TYR A 233 -2.58 10.69 1.99
CA TYR A 233 -3.66 11.17 2.83
C TYR A 233 -4.01 10.24 4.00
N GLU A 234 -3.57 9.00 3.97
CA GLU A 234 -3.73 8.04 5.08
C GLU A 234 -2.61 8.12 6.14
N PHE A 235 -1.55 8.92 5.91
CA PHE A 235 -0.52 9.11 6.93
C PHE A 235 -1.09 9.77 8.19
N PRO A 236 -0.72 9.26 9.38
CA PRO A 236 -1.09 9.88 10.64
C PRO A 236 -0.43 11.25 10.79
N ILE A 237 -1.08 12.12 11.54
CA ILE A 237 -0.52 13.41 11.96
C ILE A 237 0.16 13.21 13.31
N GLU A 238 1.47 13.41 13.35
CA GLU A 238 2.25 13.30 14.58
C GLU A 238 2.21 14.59 15.39
N GLN A 239 2.13 15.74 14.73
CA GLN A 239 2.19 17.05 15.37
C GLN A 239 1.40 18.11 14.59
N ILE A 240 0.60 18.87 15.31
CA ILE A 240 -0.05 20.08 14.80
C ILE A 240 0.54 21.29 15.51
N LYS A 241 1.15 22.20 14.76
CA LYS A 241 1.68 23.46 15.29
C LYS A 241 0.69 24.58 15.00
N VAL A 242 0.11 25.13 16.06
CA VAL A 242 -0.81 26.28 15.97
C VAL A 242 -0.06 27.56 16.34
N ASN A 243 -0.03 28.50 15.42
CA ASN A 243 0.52 29.82 15.67
C ASN A 243 -0.58 30.72 16.24
N MET A 244 -0.42 31.10 17.51
CA MET A 244 -1.34 32.03 18.17
C MET A 244 -0.98 33.48 17.79
N PRO A 245 -1.93 34.34 17.45
CA PRO A 245 -1.68 35.77 17.25
C PRO A 245 -1.02 36.41 18.49
N GLU A 246 -0.02 37.27 18.30
CA GLU A 246 0.77 37.85 19.39
C GLU A 246 -0.09 38.53 20.45
N TRP A 247 -1.14 39.26 20.04
CA TRP A 247 -2.05 39.96 20.95
C TRP A 247 -2.85 39.01 21.87
N ILE A 248 -3.13 37.75 21.42
CA ILE A 248 -3.71 36.71 22.28
C ILE A 248 -2.66 36.09 23.17
N ALA A 249 -1.43 35.90 22.64
CA ALA A 249 -0.34 35.25 23.36
C ALA A 249 0.04 36.03 24.64
N VAL A 250 0.01 37.37 24.58
CA VAL A 250 0.34 38.24 25.72
C VAL A 250 -0.79 38.38 26.75
N LEU A 251 -2.01 37.95 26.48
CA LEU A 251 -3.10 37.96 27.44
C LEU A 251 -2.79 37.03 28.64
N ASN A 252 -3.30 37.43 29.82
CA ASN A 252 -3.22 36.58 31.01
C ASN A 252 -3.85 35.19 30.71
N PRO A 253 -3.29 34.09 31.22
CA PRO A 253 -3.86 32.74 31.07
C PRO A 253 -5.34 32.63 31.45
N ASP A 254 -5.78 33.36 32.46
CA ASP A 254 -7.16 33.40 32.95
C ASP A 254 -8.10 34.29 32.12
N ASN A 255 -7.58 34.97 31.10
CA ASN A 255 -8.42 35.79 30.21
C ASN A 255 -9.37 34.94 29.38
N TYR A 256 -10.66 35.26 29.42
CA TYR A 256 -11.71 34.47 28.77
C TYR A 256 -11.50 34.33 27.25
N ILE A 257 -10.98 35.34 26.56
CA ILE A 257 -10.70 35.30 25.11
C ILE A 257 -9.62 34.26 24.83
N LYS A 258 -8.54 34.26 25.62
CA LYS A 258 -7.44 33.27 25.47
C LYS A 258 -7.92 31.86 25.77
N ALA A 259 -8.71 31.67 26.81
CA ALA A 259 -9.29 30.39 27.20
C ALA A 259 -10.23 29.85 26.12
N GLU A 260 -11.11 30.71 25.58
CA GLU A 260 -12.04 30.34 24.51
C GLU A 260 -11.28 30.00 23.21
N TYR A 261 -10.26 30.78 22.83
CA TYR A 261 -9.42 30.53 21.68
C TYR A 261 -8.75 29.15 21.76
N ILE A 262 -8.14 28.84 22.92
CA ILE A 262 -7.49 27.53 23.16
C ILE A 262 -8.52 26.40 23.10
N THR A 263 -9.71 26.61 23.68
CA THR A 263 -10.78 25.60 23.67
C THR A 263 -11.24 25.29 22.24
N LYS A 264 -11.47 26.33 21.44
CA LYS A 264 -11.87 26.18 20.04
C LYS A 264 -10.80 25.48 19.20
N ILE A 265 -9.52 25.77 19.41
CA ILE A 265 -8.43 25.05 18.76
C ILE A 265 -8.44 23.56 19.16
N LYS A 266 -8.56 23.26 20.45
CA LYS A 266 -8.60 21.87 20.93
C LYS A 266 -9.78 21.10 20.31
N GLU A 267 -10.96 21.72 20.25
CA GLU A 267 -12.13 21.15 19.60
C GLU A 267 -11.86 20.88 18.11
N ALA A 268 -11.32 21.86 17.38
CA ALA A 268 -11.03 21.74 15.95
C ALA A 268 -9.99 20.63 15.61
N ILE A 269 -9.00 20.43 16.48
CA ILE A 269 -7.94 19.43 16.22
C ILE A 269 -8.29 18.04 16.75
N THR A 270 -9.35 17.87 17.55
CA THR A 270 -9.68 16.59 18.18
C THR A 270 -10.01 15.49 17.14
N GLU A 271 -10.57 15.88 16.00
CA GLU A 271 -10.95 14.96 14.93
C GLU A 271 -9.87 14.80 13.84
N VAL A 272 -8.76 15.52 13.95
CA VAL A 272 -7.70 15.53 12.95
C VAL A 272 -6.65 14.48 13.30
N ASN A 273 -6.78 13.29 12.70
CA ASN A 273 -5.88 12.15 12.95
C ASN A 273 -4.99 11.84 11.75
N LYS A 274 -5.47 12.09 10.55
CA LYS A 274 -4.78 11.80 9.29
C LYS A 274 -4.71 13.05 8.41
N LEU A 275 -3.78 13.06 7.45
CA LEU A 275 -3.63 14.20 6.53
C LEU A 275 -4.92 14.60 5.81
N LYS A 276 -5.75 13.62 5.43
CA LYS A 276 -7.06 13.88 4.81
C LYS A 276 -8.03 14.68 5.66
N ASP A 277 -7.80 14.74 6.96
CA ASP A 277 -8.68 15.45 7.89
C ASP A 277 -8.37 16.96 7.98
N ILE A 278 -7.23 17.40 7.40
CA ILE A 278 -6.85 18.83 7.38
C ILE A 278 -7.70 19.63 6.37
N ASP A 279 -8.11 18.99 5.29
CA ASP A 279 -8.84 19.66 4.19
C ASP A 279 -10.38 19.69 4.42
N LYS A 280 -10.86 19.28 5.58
CA LYS A 280 -12.25 19.35 6.00
C LYS A 280 -12.52 20.64 6.78
#